data_282d03143d5d0d9686b786acc7052085
#
_entry.id   282d03143d5d0d9686b786acc7052085
#
_cell.length_a   1.000
_cell.length_b   1.000
_cell.length_c   1.000
_cell.angle_alpha   90.00
_cell.angle_beta   90.00
_cell.angle_gamma   90.00
#
_symmetry.space_group_name_H-M   'P 1'
#
loop_
_entity.id
_entity.type
_entity.pdbx_description
1 polymer ?
#
loop_
_entity_poly.entity_id
_entity_poly.type
_entity_poly.pdbx_seq_one_letter_code
_entity_poly.pdbx_strand_id
1 'polypeptide(L)'
;MKSNKIGIIYGNNIEDFFKWCFRDKRKNDLLYFHNLRFDGEYIFYWLLSNGYECIEDKKARKDKTFTCLLSDTGMFYSIEVYFEIKGKHVNKVTFYDSLKILNFSVEKIAKDFKLPIQKLDLDYASYRPVGYELNDHEVDYIRNDVEIMARALDIMFKQNLTKMTIGSDALANYKTTIRQFKNYYPNIGKKDELIRKSYRGGWTYLNPLYKNETVGEGIVIDKNSMYPSMMRNEWLPFGDPVYFDGQYKYDKCYPLYVQMLSCSFKIKDGMLPTVQLKHTLGYMDNEYIETTNGRIETLCLTNVDLELFFKHYDVDDLYFHDGFKFKRIKGLFNAYIDHWMQEKIDAGKEGNGAKRQIAKLMLNSLYGKFGMGGSVRGKYPTLLPDGSIKYKCYERKERDTIYCP
;
A
#
# COMPACT_ATOMS: atom_id res chain seq x y z
N MET A 1 -18.61 -13.84 29.79
CA MET A 1 -18.30 -14.36 28.43
C MET A 1 -19.44 -13.96 27.52
N LYS A 2 -19.22 -12.94 26.65
CA LYS A 2 -20.19 -12.62 25.60
C LYS A 2 -19.98 -13.67 24.50
N SER A 3 -21.00 -14.47 24.24
CA SER A 3 -21.03 -15.42 23.11
C SER A 3 -20.84 -14.67 21.81
N ASN A 4 -19.74 -14.90 21.11
CA ASN A 4 -19.52 -14.43 19.74
C ASN A 4 -20.37 -15.28 18.78
N LYS A 5 -21.70 -15.19 18.89
CA LYS A 5 -22.55 -15.70 17.82
C LYS A 5 -22.45 -14.72 16.67
N ILE A 6 -21.88 -15.16 15.56
CA ILE A 6 -21.91 -14.42 14.28
C ILE A 6 -23.38 -14.42 13.85
N GLY A 7 -24.06 -13.28 14.05
CA GLY A 7 -25.38 -13.06 13.50
C GLY A 7 -25.24 -12.65 12.05
N ILE A 8 -25.83 -13.37 11.13
CA ILE A 8 -25.83 -13.04 9.71
C ILE A 8 -27.17 -12.42 9.36
N ILE A 9 -27.13 -11.27 8.69
CA ILE A 9 -28.28 -10.58 8.10
C ILE A 9 -27.98 -10.47 6.61
N TYR A 10 -28.94 -10.82 5.79
CA TYR A 10 -28.85 -10.69 4.34
C TYR A 10 -30.08 -10.00 3.78
N GLY A 11 -29.99 -9.45 2.58
CA GLY A 11 -31.05 -8.78 1.86
C GLY A 11 -30.62 -8.44 0.44
N ASN A 12 -31.56 -7.99 -0.37
CA ASN A 12 -31.37 -7.64 -1.77
C ASN A 12 -31.69 -6.17 -2.06
N ASN A 13 -31.79 -5.33 -1.04
CA ASN A 13 -32.19 -3.93 -1.16
C ASN A 13 -31.18 -3.00 -0.45
N ILE A 14 -30.60 -2.06 -1.18
CA ILE A 14 -29.63 -1.09 -0.65
C ILE A 14 -30.26 -0.11 0.34
N GLU A 15 -31.56 0.21 0.19
CA GLU A 15 -32.28 1.07 1.14
C GLU A 15 -32.35 0.44 2.52
N ASP A 16 -32.65 -0.85 2.60
CA ASP A 16 -32.72 -1.57 3.87
C ASP A 16 -31.32 -1.74 4.49
N PHE A 17 -30.30 -1.90 3.66
CA PHE A 17 -28.91 -1.88 4.12
C PHE A 17 -28.57 -0.54 4.82
N PHE A 18 -28.90 0.59 4.20
CA PHE A 18 -28.62 1.90 4.82
C PHE A 18 -29.52 2.19 6.03
N LYS A 19 -30.79 1.78 6.02
CA LYS A 19 -31.65 1.82 7.22
C LYS A 19 -31.01 1.03 8.37
N TRP A 20 -30.46 -0.14 8.07
CA TRP A 20 -29.73 -0.94 9.05
C TRP A 20 -28.44 -0.25 9.53
N CYS A 21 -27.66 0.37 8.65
CA CYS A 21 -26.46 1.13 8.99
C CYS A 21 -26.76 2.32 9.90
N PHE A 22 -27.86 3.03 9.68
CA PHE A 22 -28.19 4.30 10.34
C PHE A 22 -29.13 4.14 11.57
N ARG A 23 -29.26 2.95 12.11
CA ARG A 23 -30.06 2.73 13.33
C ARG A 23 -29.55 3.57 14.50
N ASP A 24 -30.46 4.18 15.26
CA ASP A 24 -30.17 5.10 16.38
C ASP A 24 -29.24 4.53 17.46
N LYS A 25 -29.18 3.22 17.60
CA LYS A 25 -28.36 2.54 18.62
C LYS A 25 -26.92 2.29 18.19
N ARG A 26 -26.54 2.60 16.96
CA ARG A 26 -25.21 2.37 16.44
C ARG A 26 -24.45 3.67 16.35
N LYS A 27 -23.30 3.73 17.05
CA LYS A 27 -22.38 4.85 17.02
C LYS A 27 -21.03 4.34 16.50
N ASN A 28 -20.52 4.95 15.44
CA ASN A 28 -19.19 4.67 14.90
C ASN A 28 -18.98 3.20 14.49
N ASP A 29 -19.97 2.60 13.85
CA ASP A 29 -19.86 1.24 13.32
C ASP A 29 -18.76 1.18 12.23
N LEU A 30 -17.97 0.11 12.28
CA LEU A 30 -16.95 -0.20 11.27
C LEU A 30 -17.42 -1.40 10.46
N LEU A 31 -17.60 -1.22 9.17
CA LEU A 31 -18.04 -2.27 8.24
C LEU A 31 -16.90 -2.56 7.25
N TYR A 32 -16.61 -3.82 7.03
CA TYR A 32 -15.54 -4.25 6.15
C TYR A 32 -16.10 -4.90 4.89
N PHE A 33 -15.70 -4.40 3.75
CA PHE A 33 -15.93 -4.99 2.44
C PHE A 33 -14.63 -5.59 1.92
N HIS A 34 -14.70 -6.65 1.16
CA HIS A 34 -13.52 -7.20 0.51
C HIS A 34 -13.53 -6.83 -0.96
N ASN A 35 -12.67 -5.89 -1.36
CA ASN A 35 -12.68 -5.16 -2.62
C ASN A 35 -13.79 -4.09 -2.67
N LEU A 36 -13.77 -3.17 -1.72
CA LEU A 36 -14.73 -2.05 -1.61
C LEU A 36 -14.89 -1.24 -2.92
N ARG A 37 -13.97 -1.33 -3.86
CA ARG A 37 -14.10 -0.67 -5.15
C ARG A 37 -15.38 -1.10 -5.88
N PHE A 38 -15.76 -2.38 -5.78
CA PHE A 38 -16.98 -2.90 -6.42
C PHE A 38 -18.23 -2.37 -5.71
N ASP A 39 -18.33 -2.59 -4.40
CA ASP A 39 -19.52 -2.20 -3.62
C ASP A 39 -19.60 -0.69 -3.41
N GLY A 40 -18.46 -0.01 -3.39
CA GLY A 40 -18.36 1.42 -3.12
C GLY A 40 -19.00 2.30 -4.17
N GLU A 41 -19.07 1.86 -5.42
CA GLU A 41 -19.78 2.57 -6.50
C GLU A 41 -21.29 2.64 -6.20
N TYR A 42 -21.90 1.55 -5.74
CA TYR A 42 -23.31 1.51 -5.34
C TYR A 42 -23.55 2.35 -4.08
N ILE A 43 -22.61 2.32 -3.13
CA ILE A 43 -22.65 3.14 -1.92
C ILE A 43 -22.62 4.63 -2.29
N PHE A 44 -21.72 5.05 -3.17
CA PHE A 44 -21.65 6.46 -3.61
C PHE A 44 -22.88 6.88 -4.36
N TYR A 45 -23.39 6.04 -5.28
CA TYR A 45 -24.61 6.33 -6.00
C TYR A 45 -25.78 6.57 -5.04
N TRP A 46 -25.96 5.67 -4.07
CA TRP A 46 -27.03 5.82 -3.09
C TRP A 46 -26.89 7.09 -2.24
N LEU A 47 -25.69 7.34 -1.72
CA LEU A 47 -25.43 8.53 -0.88
C LEU A 47 -25.72 9.82 -1.64
N LEU A 48 -25.16 9.98 -2.82
CA LEU A 48 -25.32 11.18 -3.64
C LEU A 48 -26.78 11.38 -4.10
N SER A 49 -27.48 10.31 -4.48
CA SER A 49 -28.89 10.35 -4.87
C SER A 49 -29.82 10.68 -3.70
N ASN A 50 -29.42 10.38 -2.45
CA ASN A 50 -30.18 10.70 -1.24
C ASN A 50 -29.75 12.03 -0.57
N GLY A 51 -29.02 12.88 -1.30
CA GLY A 51 -28.66 14.23 -0.87
C GLY A 51 -27.50 14.28 0.13
N TYR A 52 -26.67 13.26 0.18
CA TYR A 52 -25.39 13.33 0.91
C TYR A 52 -24.35 14.07 0.09
N GLU A 53 -23.58 14.91 0.75
CA GLU A 53 -22.50 15.69 0.14
C GLU A 53 -21.12 15.09 0.48
N CYS A 54 -20.27 14.89 -0.52
CA CYS A 54 -18.89 14.50 -0.30
C CYS A 54 -18.06 15.71 0.12
N ILE A 55 -17.41 15.66 1.28
CA ILE A 55 -16.55 16.70 1.82
C ILE A 55 -15.10 16.25 1.86
N GLU A 56 -14.18 17.19 1.58
CA GLU A 56 -12.73 16.91 1.60
C GLU A 56 -12.15 16.96 3.02
N ASP A 57 -12.60 17.89 3.85
CA ASP A 57 -12.12 18.06 5.22
C ASP A 57 -13.17 17.56 6.23
N LYS A 58 -12.78 16.58 7.06
CA LYS A 58 -13.60 16.08 8.17
C LYS A 58 -14.05 17.16 9.17
N LYS A 59 -13.40 18.31 9.19
CA LYS A 59 -13.82 19.45 10.03
C LYS A 59 -15.12 20.10 9.53
N ALA A 60 -15.41 19.97 8.23
CA ALA A 60 -16.64 20.48 7.61
C ALA A 60 -17.83 19.52 7.74
N ARG A 61 -17.69 18.43 8.54
CA ARG A 61 -18.76 17.44 8.71
C ARG A 61 -20.04 18.06 9.28
N LYS A 62 -21.14 17.69 8.67
CA LYS A 62 -22.52 17.99 9.08
C LYS A 62 -23.40 16.79 8.78
N ASP A 63 -24.67 16.86 9.16
CA ASP A 63 -25.64 15.82 8.77
C ASP A 63 -25.64 15.63 7.26
N LYS A 64 -25.80 14.37 6.83
CA LYS A 64 -25.80 13.98 5.42
C LYS A 64 -24.51 14.39 4.66
N THR A 65 -23.36 14.26 5.30
CA THR A 65 -22.07 14.37 4.60
C THR A 65 -21.28 13.08 4.70
N PHE A 66 -20.33 12.90 3.79
CA PHE A 66 -19.37 11.82 3.86
C PHE A 66 -18.00 12.24 3.38
N THR A 67 -16.98 11.54 3.85
CA THR A 67 -15.62 11.63 3.32
C THR A 67 -15.24 10.30 2.70
N CYS A 68 -14.37 10.30 1.70
CA CYS A 68 -13.80 9.08 1.16
C CYS A 68 -12.28 9.21 1.05
N LEU A 69 -11.60 8.07 1.15
CA LEU A 69 -10.19 7.95 0.87
C LEU A 69 -10.01 7.04 -0.35
N LEU A 70 -9.89 7.69 -1.51
CA LEU A 70 -9.61 7.06 -2.79
C LEU A 70 -8.28 7.60 -3.31
N SER A 71 -7.40 6.71 -3.81
CA SER A 71 -6.19 7.19 -4.49
C SER A 71 -6.50 7.78 -5.86
N ASP A 72 -5.54 8.52 -6.42
CA ASP A 72 -5.57 9.01 -7.81
C ASP A 72 -5.64 7.87 -8.83
N THR A 73 -5.12 6.69 -8.50
CA THR A 73 -5.20 5.47 -9.31
C THR A 73 -6.53 4.72 -9.16
N GLY A 74 -7.50 5.25 -8.39
CA GLY A 74 -8.82 4.65 -8.20
C GLY A 74 -8.87 3.50 -7.18
N MET A 75 -7.90 3.42 -6.26
CA MET A 75 -7.93 2.47 -5.15
C MET A 75 -8.83 3.00 -4.03
N PHE A 76 -9.80 2.20 -3.60
CA PHE A 76 -10.65 2.50 -2.46
C PHE A 76 -10.00 2.03 -1.17
N TYR A 77 -10.04 2.87 -0.13
CA TYR A 77 -9.57 2.55 1.23
C TYR A 77 -10.69 2.64 2.25
N SER A 78 -11.46 3.73 2.23
CA SER A 78 -12.57 3.93 3.16
C SER A 78 -13.59 4.93 2.65
N ILE A 79 -14.83 4.79 3.15
CA ILE A 79 -15.92 5.76 3.03
C ILE A 79 -16.45 5.98 4.45
N GLU A 80 -16.45 7.22 4.94
CA GLU A 80 -16.94 7.56 6.28
C GLU A 80 -18.16 8.47 6.15
N VAL A 81 -19.33 7.98 6.55
CA VAL A 81 -20.62 8.65 6.38
C VAL A 81 -21.11 9.22 7.72
N TYR A 82 -21.42 10.49 7.73
CA TYR A 82 -21.99 11.21 8.89
C TYR A 82 -23.50 11.36 8.67
N PHE A 83 -24.30 10.53 9.33
CA PHE A 83 -25.73 10.50 9.11
C PHE A 83 -26.53 11.30 10.15
N GLU A 84 -25.95 11.57 11.32
CA GLU A 84 -26.55 12.42 12.33
C GLU A 84 -25.48 13.06 13.23
N ILE A 85 -25.54 14.38 13.42
CA ILE A 85 -24.67 15.11 14.33
C ILE A 85 -25.53 15.91 15.31
N LYS A 86 -25.46 15.59 16.61
CA LYS A 86 -26.17 16.28 17.69
C LYS A 86 -25.17 16.86 18.68
N GLY A 87 -24.86 18.15 18.53
CA GLY A 87 -23.85 18.83 19.34
C GLY A 87 -22.47 18.17 19.22
N LYS A 88 -21.96 17.58 20.31
CA LYS A 88 -20.68 16.85 20.31
C LYS A 88 -20.80 15.38 19.85
N HIS A 89 -22.00 14.87 19.75
CA HIS A 89 -22.24 13.49 19.33
C HIS A 89 -22.28 13.39 17.81
N VAL A 90 -21.44 12.50 17.27
CA VAL A 90 -21.33 12.23 15.84
C VAL A 90 -21.70 10.78 15.62
N ASN A 91 -22.87 10.54 14.99
CA ASN A 91 -23.25 9.21 14.54
C ASN A 91 -22.75 9.01 13.12
N LYS A 92 -21.90 8.02 12.96
CA LYS A 92 -21.27 7.70 11.67
C LYS A 92 -21.14 6.21 11.46
N VAL A 93 -21.03 5.84 10.21
CA VAL A 93 -20.60 4.51 9.78
C VAL A 93 -19.36 4.67 8.90
N THR A 94 -18.41 3.75 9.03
CA THR A 94 -17.21 3.75 8.21
C THR A 94 -17.09 2.41 7.49
N PHE A 95 -17.03 2.46 6.18
CA PHE A 95 -16.77 1.32 5.32
C PHE A 95 -15.28 1.25 5.02
N TYR A 96 -14.66 0.11 5.28
CA TYR A 96 -13.24 -0.15 5.02
C TYR A 96 -13.06 -1.25 3.97
N ASP A 97 -11.99 -1.13 3.19
CA ASP A 97 -11.57 -2.19 2.29
C ASP A 97 -10.63 -3.19 2.98
N SER A 98 -11.15 -4.36 3.32
CA SER A 98 -10.37 -5.44 3.93
C SER A 98 -9.31 -6.03 2.99
N LEU A 99 -9.42 -5.81 1.67
CA LEU A 99 -8.37 -6.17 0.70
C LEU A 99 -7.06 -5.39 0.95
N LYS A 100 -7.11 -4.24 1.64
CA LYS A 100 -5.91 -3.48 2.06
C LYS A 100 -5.24 -4.06 3.31
N ILE A 101 -5.95 -4.93 4.04
CA ILE A 101 -5.44 -5.67 5.20
C ILE A 101 -4.97 -7.06 4.75
N LEU A 102 -5.83 -7.78 4.04
CA LEU A 102 -5.59 -9.12 3.50
C LEU A 102 -5.71 -9.09 1.97
N ASN A 103 -4.62 -8.89 1.28
CA ASN A 103 -4.56 -8.68 -0.18
C ASN A 103 -4.60 -10.00 -0.97
N PHE A 104 -5.54 -10.88 -0.62
CA PHE A 104 -5.76 -12.18 -1.26
C PHE A 104 -7.23 -12.34 -1.64
N SER A 105 -7.55 -13.26 -2.53
CA SER A 105 -8.94 -13.66 -2.77
C SER A 105 -9.55 -14.32 -1.52
N VAL A 106 -10.88 -14.25 -1.38
CA VAL A 106 -11.62 -14.89 -0.27
C VAL A 106 -11.33 -16.39 -0.22
N GLU A 107 -11.28 -17.05 -1.37
CA GLU A 107 -10.91 -18.47 -1.47
C GLU A 107 -9.50 -18.74 -0.89
N LYS A 108 -8.52 -17.93 -1.29
CA LYS A 108 -7.14 -18.05 -0.80
C LYS A 108 -7.05 -17.79 0.70
N ILE A 109 -7.82 -16.84 1.23
CA ILE A 109 -7.90 -16.57 2.66
C ILE A 109 -8.46 -17.78 3.39
N ALA A 110 -9.57 -18.37 2.93
CA ALA A 110 -10.14 -19.57 3.54
C ALA A 110 -9.13 -20.72 3.61
N LYS A 111 -8.41 -20.95 2.51
CA LYS A 111 -7.39 -22.00 2.39
C LYS A 111 -6.16 -21.73 3.26
N ASP A 112 -5.56 -20.54 3.16
CA ASP A 112 -4.32 -20.20 3.86
C ASP A 112 -4.54 -20.11 5.38
N PHE A 113 -5.71 -19.62 5.81
CA PHE A 113 -6.09 -19.53 7.22
C PHE A 113 -6.66 -20.84 7.77
N LYS A 114 -6.79 -21.87 6.92
CA LYS A 114 -7.38 -23.19 7.29
C LYS A 114 -8.74 -23.04 7.97
N LEU A 115 -9.58 -22.16 7.41
CA LEU A 115 -10.91 -21.95 7.97
C LEU A 115 -11.81 -23.17 7.69
N PRO A 116 -12.76 -23.47 8.58
CA PRO A 116 -13.68 -24.61 8.41
C PRO A 116 -14.72 -24.41 7.32
N ILE A 117 -14.70 -23.25 6.67
CA ILE A 117 -15.64 -22.80 5.63
C ILE A 117 -14.84 -22.50 4.37
N GLN A 118 -15.35 -22.91 3.23
CA GLN A 118 -14.75 -22.65 1.92
C GLN A 118 -15.66 -21.73 1.10
N LYS A 119 -15.05 -20.98 0.17
CA LYS A 119 -15.80 -20.19 -0.81
C LYS A 119 -16.57 -21.14 -1.73
N LEU A 120 -17.82 -20.77 -2.00
CA LEU A 120 -18.66 -21.44 -2.99
C LEU A 120 -18.51 -20.75 -4.37
N ASP A 121 -18.95 -21.43 -5.41
CA ASP A 121 -19.04 -20.87 -6.75
C ASP A 121 -20.39 -20.18 -6.97
N LEU A 122 -20.38 -19.09 -7.74
CA LEU A 122 -21.58 -18.37 -8.15
C LEU A 122 -21.51 -18.06 -9.65
N ASP A 123 -22.60 -18.34 -10.37
CA ASP A 123 -22.73 -17.89 -11.74
C ASP A 123 -23.06 -16.39 -11.77
N TYR A 124 -22.05 -15.59 -12.04
CA TYR A 124 -22.19 -14.13 -12.20
C TYR A 124 -22.83 -13.70 -13.51
N ALA A 125 -22.92 -14.59 -14.51
CA ALA A 125 -23.52 -14.29 -15.80
C ALA A 125 -25.06 -14.39 -15.76
N SER A 126 -25.62 -15.08 -14.77
CA SER A 126 -27.07 -15.19 -14.59
C SER A 126 -27.70 -13.82 -14.34
N TYR A 127 -28.72 -13.48 -15.13
CA TYR A 127 -29.46 -12.23 -14.96
C TYR A 127 -30.34 -12.26 -13.70
N ARG A 128 -30.20 -11.25 -12.87
CA ARG A 128 -30.95 -11.06 -11.62
C ARG A 128 -31.71 -9.72 -11.72
N PRO A 129 -33.02 -9.71 -12.05
CA PRO A 129 -33.80 -8.48 -12.16
C PRO A 129 -33.99 -7.81 -10.80
N VAL A 130 -34.46 -6.55 -10.83
CA VAL A 130 -34.87 -5.85 -9.60
C VAL A 130 -36.00 -6.63 -8.93
N GLY A 131 -35.87 -6.88 -7.63
CA GLY A 131 -36.80 -7.69 -6.85
C GLY A 131 -36.56 -9.21 -6.94
N TYR A 132 -35.46 -9.65 -7.57
CA TYR A 132 -35.07 -11.06 -7.56
C TYR A 132 -34.89 -11.58 -6.13
N GLU A 133 -35.51 -12.72 -5.84
CA GLU A 133 -35.35 -13.41 -4.56
C GLU A 133 -34.15 -14.39 -4.64
N LEU A 134 -33.25 -14.27 -3.67
CA LEU A 134 -32.07 -15.13 -3.60
C LEU A 134 -32.51 -16.57 -3.30
N ASN A 135 -31.95 -17.53 -4.02
CA ASN A 135 -32.12 -18.94 -3.70
C ASN A 135 -31.18 -19.38 -2.57
N ASP A 136 -31.39 -20.57 -2.01
CA ASP A 136 -30.62 -21.08 -0.89
C ASP A 136 -29.10 -21.15 -1.18
N HIS A 137 -28.72 -21.53 -2.41
CA HIS A 137 -27.31 -21.58 -2.80
C HIS A 137 -26.68 -20.18 -2.82
N GLU A 138 -27.38 -19.17 -3.32
CA GLU A 138 -26.91 -17.77 -3.32
C GLU A 138 -26.81 -17.21 -1.90
N VAL A 139 -27.75 -17.55 -1.02
CA VAL A 139 -27.69 -17.20 0.40
C VAL A 139 -26.49 -17.85 1.08
N ASP A 140 -26.23 -19.13 0.82
CA ASP A 140 -25.08 -19.84 1.37
C ASP A 140 -23.76 -19.30 0.81
N TYR A 141 -23.72 -18.92 -0.47
CA TYR A 141 -22.57 -18.24 -1.09
C TYR A 141 -22.22 -16.94 -0.33
N ILE A 142 -23.22 -16.05 -0.16
CA ILE A 142 -23.04 -14.77 0.54
C ILE A 142 -22.60 -15.03 2.00
N ARG A 143 -23.26 -15.99 2.67
CA ARG A 143 -22.92 -16.36 4.04
C ARG A 143 -21.48 -16.80 4.19
N ASN A 144 -21.03 -17.69 3.30
CA ASN A 144 -19.66 -18.21 3.36
C ASN A 144 -18.62 -17.12 3.12
N ASP A 145 -18.82 -16.25 2.14
CA ASP A 145 -17.90 -15.14 1.85
C ASP A 145 -17.78 -14.18 3.05
N VAL A 146 -18.91 -13.81 3.66
CA VAL A 146 -18.93 -12.93 4.84
C VAL A 146 -18.30 -13.60 6.05
N GLU A 147 -18.60 -14.88 6.30
CA GLU A 147 -18.07 -15.61 7.45
C GLU A 147 -16.57 -15.87 7.33
N ILE A 148 -16.06 -16.20 6.13
CA ILE A 148 -14.62 -16.32 5.86
C ILE A 148 -13.90 -15.03 6.24
N MET A 149 -14.40 -13.89 5.75
CA MET A 149 -13.77 -12.60 6.03
C MET A 149 -13.89 -12.20 7.50
N ALA A 150 -15.03 -12.42 8.14
CA ALA A 150 -15.23 -12.13 9.57
C ALA A 150 -14.26 -12.92 10.46
N ARG A 151 -14.07 -14.21 10.17
CA ARG A 151 -13.12 -15.07 10.90
C ARG A 151 -11.67 -14.66 10.66
N ALA A 152 -11.31 -14.34 9.42
CA ALA A 152 -9.97 -13.91 9.09
C ALA A 152 -9.61 -12.57 9.75
N LEU A 153 -10.51 -11.60 9.74
CA LEU A 153 -10.32 -10.31 10.41
C LEU A 153 -10.29 -10.46 11.94
N ASP A 154 -11.10 -11.35 12.54
CA ASP A 154 -11.05 -11.64 13.96
C ASP A 154 -9.67 -12.18 14.40
N ILE A 155 -9.06 -13.05 13.57
CA ILE A 155 -7.69 -13.54 13.81
C ILE A 155 -6.68 -12.38 13.77
N MET A 156 -6.83 -11.44 12.84
CA MET A 156 -5.98 -10.25 12.75
C MET A 156 -6.15 -9.35 13.98
N PHE A 157 -7.39 -9.05 14.35
CA PHE A 157 -7.71 -8.16 15.48
C PHE A 157 -7.28 -8.71 16.83
N LYS A 158 -7.34 -10.03 17.03
CA LYS A 158 -6.81 -10.71 18.22
C LYS A 158 -5.29 -10.56 18.38
N GLN A 159 -4.58 -10.28 17.29
CA GLN A 159 -3.16 -9.96 17.30
C GLN A 159 -2.87 -8.45 17.35
N ASN A 160 -3.87 -7.61 17.67
CA ASN A 160 -3.81 -6.14 17.68
C ASN A 160 -3.48 -5.52 16.31
N LEU A 161 -3.71 -6.23 15.21
CA LEU A 161 -3.56 -5.73 13.84
C LEU A 161 -4.88 -5.10 13.39
N THR A 162 -5.08 -3.83 13.73
CA THR A 162 -6.38 -3.13 13.63
C THR A 162 -6.34 -1.90 12.72
N LYS A 163 -5.22 -1.66 12.03
CA LYS A 163 -5.09 -0.50 11.14
C LYS A 163 -5.78 -0.76 9.80
N MET A 164 -6.08 0.31 9.11
CA MET A 164 -6.74 0.28 7.81
C MET A 164 -5.94 -0.47 6.72
N THR A 165 -4.63 -0.59 6.88
CA THR A 165 -3.76 -1.34 5.95
C THR A 165 -2.72 -2.13 6.71
N ILE A 166 -2.34 -3.29 6.20
CA ILE A 166 -1.30 -4.13 6.80
C ILE A 166 0.05 -3.40 6.93
N GLY A 167 0.40 -2.54 5.98
CA GLY A 167 1.61 -1.73 6.09
C GLY A 167 1.54 -0.72 7.25
N SER A 168 0.35 -0.21 7.60
CA SER A 168 0.17 0.65 8.77
C SER A 168 0.28 -0.12 10.07
N ASP A 169 -0.18 -1.38 10.12
CA ASP A 169 0.06 -2.28 11.25
C ASP A 169 1.54 -2.59 11.39
N ALA A 170 2.23 -2.89 10.28
CA ALA A 170 3.66 -3.15 10.27
C ALA A 170 4.46 -1.97 10.83
N LEU A 171 4.17 -0.74 10.38
CA LEU A 171 4.82 0.47 10.89
C LEU A 171 4.48 0.74 12.36
N ALA A 172 3.23 0.54 12.77
CA ALA A 172 2.82 0.70 14.16
C ALA A 172 3.56 -0.29 15.07
N ASN A 173 3.65 -1.55 14.67
CA ASN A 173 4.39 -2.58 15.38
C ASN A 173 5.90 -2.28 15.42
N TYR A 174 6.52 -1.90 14.29
CA TYR A 174 7.92 -1.49 14.26
C TYR A 174 8.21 -0.34 15.23
N LYS A 175 7.33 0.67 15.32
CA LYS A 175 7.49 1.78 16.26
C LYS A 175 7.53 1.35 17.73
N THR A 176 6.98 0.18 18.08
CA THR A 176 7.08 -0.35 19.45
C THR A 176 8.45 -0.96 19.75
N THR A 177 9.19 -1.37 18.73
CA THR A 177 10.52 -1.99 18.87
C THR A 177 11.66 -0.97 18.93
N ILE A 178 11.40 0.30 18.64
CA ILE A 178 12.41 1.35 18.58
C ILE A 178 12.04 2.52 19.51
N ARG A 179 12.96 2.89 20.40
CA ARG A 179 12.80 4.09 21.23
C ARG A 179 13.12 5.35 20.41
N GLN A 180 12.37 6.43 20.65
CA GLN A 180 12.63 7.74 20.01
C GLN A 180 12.68 7.66 18.48
N PHE A 181 11.68 7.01 17.89
CA PHE A 181 11.55 6.81 16.44
C PHE A 181 11.88 8.07 15.61
N LYS A 182 11.44 9.25 16.06
CA LYS A 182 11.67 10.52 15.34
C LYS A 182 13.14 10.96 15.28
N ASN A 183 14.00 10.45 16.16
CA ASN A 183 15.44 10.77 16.12
C ASN A 183 16.13 10.01 14.98
N TYR A 184 15.65 8.81 14.68
CA TYR A 184 16.15 8.02 13.56
C TYR A 184 15.50 8.44 12.23
N TYR A 185 14.24 8.84 12.28
CA TYR A 185 13.42 9.20 11.12
C TYR A 185 12.79 10.59 11.32
N PRO A 186 13.59 11.66 11.24
CA PRO A 186 13.09 13.03 11.37
C PRO A 186 12.27 13.43 10.16
N ASN A 187 11.49 14.49 10.31
CA ASN A 187 10.89 15.15 9.15
C ASN A 187 11.97 16.01 8.47
N ILE A 188 12.37 15.60 7.27
CA ILE A 188 13.43 16.25 6.50
C ILE A 188 12.95 17.41 5.60
N GLY A 189 11.64 17.70 5.60
CA GLY A 189 11.07 18.85 4.91
C GLY A 189 11.35 18.87 3.41
N LYS A 190 11.84 20.00 2.90
CA LYS A 190 12.13 20.20 1.47
C LYS A 190 13.26 19.31 0.92
N LYS A 191 14.13 18.79 1.77
CA LYS A 191 15.19 17.85 1.37
C LYS A 191 14.62 16.57 0.75
N ASP A 192 13.40 16.18 1.15
CA ASP A 192 12.70 15.01 0.62
C ASP A 192 12.49 15.08 -0.89
N GLU A 193 12.25 16.26 -1.45
CA GLU A 193 11.99 16.42 -2.89
C GLU A 193 13.17 15.96 -3.75
N LEU A 194 14.40 16.27 -3.33
CA LEU A 194 15.60 15.85 -4.04
C LEU A 194 15.91 14.37 -3.74
N ILE A 195 15.91 13.99 -2.46
CA ILE A 195 16.23 12.62 -2.03
C ILE A 195 15.27 11.62 -2.68
N ARG A 196 13.99 11.97 -2.77
CA ARG A 196 12.96 11.12 -3.39
C ARG A 196 13.17 10.88 -4.89
N LYS A 197 13.91 11.74 -5.59
CA LYS A 197 14.30 11.50 -6.99
C LYS A 197 15.19 10.27 -7.15
N SER A 198 15.89 9.85 -6.11
CA SER A 198 16.67 8.60 -6.10
C SER A 198 15.83 7.35 -5.83
N TYR A 199 14.56 7.51 -5.38
CA TYR A 199 13.70 6.37 -5.05
C TYR A 199 13.32 5.58 -6.30
N ARG A 200 13.57 4.28 -6.27
CA ARG A 200 13.20 3.33 -7.34
C ARG A 200 12.37 2.19 -6.77
N GLY A 201 11.50 1.63 -7.61
CA GLY A 201 10.86 0.35 -7.33
C GLY A 201 11.83 -0.81 -7.41
N GLY A 202 11.34 -2.03 -7.22
CA GLY A 202 12.13 -3.23 -7.48
C GLY A 202 12.57 -3.28 -8.94
N TRP A 203 13.79 -3.76 -9.17
CA TRP A 203 14.27 -3.99 -10.52
C TRP A 203 13.48 -5.15 -11.16
N THR A 204 12.80 -4.86 -12.25
CA THR A 204 12.04 -5.84 -13.05
C THR A 204 12.51 -5.72 -14.51
N TYR A 205 13.08 -6.76 -15.03
CA TYR A 205 13.66 -6.78 -16.37
C TYR A 205 13.29 -8.07 -17.08
N LEU A 206 12.85 -7.93 -18.32
CA LEU A 206 12.70 -9.05 -19.25
C LEU A 206 13.74 -8.86 -20.36
N ASN A 207 14.58 -9.86 -20.58
CA ASN A 207 15.51 -9.82 -21.70
C ASN A 207 14.72 -9.78 -23.02
N PRO A 208 14.94 -8.74 -23.86
CA PRO A 208 14.20 -8.58 -25.12
C PRO A 208 14.29 -9.76 -26.08
N LEU A 209 15.38 -10.53 -26.02
CA LEU A 209 15.58 -11.72 -26.85
C LEU A 209 14.57 -12.83 -26.59
N TYR A 210 13.97 -12.84 -25.40
CA TYR A 210 12.99 -13.86 -24.98
C TYR A 210 11.56 -13.30 -24.83
N LYS A 211 11.33 -12.05 -25.25
CA LYS A 211 10.01 -11.44 -25.21
C LYS A 211 9.07 -12.17 -26.18
N ASN A 212 7.95 -12.70 -25.64
CA ASN A 212 6.95 -13.48 -26.39
C ASN A 212 7.46 -14.83 -26.94
N GLU A 213 8.61 -15.32 -26.47
CA GLU A 213 9.16 -16.61 -26.88
C GLU A 213 8.84 -17.69 -25.81
N THR A 214 8.60 -18.90 -26.27
CA THR A 214 8.55 -20.07 -25.40
C THR A 214 9.98 -20.58 -25.23
N VAL A 215 10.54 -20.39 -24.03
CA VAL A 215 11.85 -20.95 -23.67
C VAL A 215 11.69 -22.37 -23.14
N GLY A 216 12.72 -23.22 -23.32
CA GLY A 216 12.74 -24.59 -22.85
C GLY A 216 12.91 -24.69 -21.32
N GLU A 217 13.63 -25.72 -20.86
CA GLU A 217 13.92 -25.91 -19.45
C GLU A 217 14.70 -24.73 -18.85
N GLY A 218 14.37 -24.36 -17.62
CA GLY A 218 15.00 -23.27 -16.92
C GLY A 218 15.00 -23.45 -15.41
N ILE A 219 15.80 -22.64 -14.72
CA ILE A 219 15.89 -22.62 -13.25
C ILE A 219 15.28 -21.31 -12.75
N VAL A 220 14.35 -21.45 -11.80
CA VAL A 220 13.80 -20.30 -11.05
C VAL A 220 14.51 -20.21 -9.71
N ILE A 221 15.16 -19.06 -9.46
CA ILE A 221 15.88 -18.79 -8.21
C ILE A 221 15.14 -17.70 -7.45
N ASP A 222 14.84 -17.91 -6.18
CA ASP A 222 14.24 -16.94 -5.27
C ASP A 222 15.13 -16.69 -4.04
N LYS A 223 15.31 -15.43 -3.69
CA LYS A 223 15.96 -15.04 -2.43
C LYS A 223 14.92 -14.84 -1.33
N ASN A 224 14.87 -15.76 -0.40
CA ASN A 224 13.92 -15.73 0.72
C ASN A 224 13.95 -14.38 1.48
N SER A 225 12.78 -13.71 1.52
CA SER A 225 12.59 -12.46 2.27
C SER A 225 13.67 -11.41 1.97
N MET A 226 13.96 -11.15 0.68
CA MET A 226 15.07 -10.30 0.24
C MET A 226 15.05 -8.92 0.92
N TYR A 227 13.96 -8.17 0.84
CA TYR A 227 13.87 -6.84 1.48
C TYR A 227 14.07 -6.90 3.01
N PRO A 228 13.39 -7.78 3.77
CA PRO A 228 13.67 -7.97 5.19
C PRO A 228 15.13 -8.32 5.48
N SER A 229 15.77 -9.15 4.65
CA SER A 229 17.19 -9.50 4.84
C SER A 229 18.12 -8.31 4.66
N MET A 230 17.84 -7.43 3.71
CA MET A 230 18.60 -6.18 3.52
C MET A 230 18.38 -5.22 4.69
N MET A 231 17.14 -5.03 5.13
CA MET A 231 16.83 -4.19 6.31
C MET A 231 17.53 -4.65 7.58
N ARG A 232 17.73 -5.97 7.74
CA ARG A 232 18.41 -6.56 8.89
C ARG A 232 19.91 -6.48 8.81
N ASN A 233 20.49 -6.72 7.64
CA ASN A 233 21.92 -7.03 7.51
C ASN A 233 22.75 -5.88 6.97
N GLU A 234 22.14 -4.88 6.33
CA GLU A 234 22.89 -3.82 5.67
C GLU A 234 23.02 -2.55 6.52
N TRP A 235 23.93 -1.68 6.12
CA TRP A 235 24.06 -0.35 6.65
C TRP A 235 23.01 0.56 6.02
N LEU A 236 22.15 1.14 6.85
CA LEU A 236 21.03 1.96 6.41
C LEU A 236 21.22 3.41 6.85
N PRO A 237 20.72 4.38 6.07
CA PRO A 237 20.75 5.79 6.44
C PRO A 237 19.84 6.07 7.62
N PHE A 238 20.20 7.05 8.45
CA PHE A 238 19.37 7.54 9.54
C PHE A 238 19.64 9.01 9.88
N GLY A 239 18.68 9.62 10.53
CA GLY A 239 18.79 11.00 11.04
C GLY A 239 18.59 12.05 9.96
N ASP A 240 18.92 13.29 10.26
CA ASP A 240 18.79 14.41 9.34
C ASP A 240 19.94 14.43 8.33
N PRO A 241 19.65 14.41 7.01
CA PRO A 241 20.68 14.45 5.97
C PRO A 241 21.36 15.81 5.88
N VAL A 242 22.63 15.82 5.51
CA VAL A 242 23.45 17.00 5.32
C VAL A 242 23.70 17.24 3.83
N TYR A 243 23.42 18.45 3.36
CA TYR A 243 23.68 18.88 1.99
C TYR A 243 25.17 18.94 1.69
N PHE A 244 25.55 18.65 0.44
CA PHE A 244 26.89 18.92 -0.10
C PHE A 244 26.75 19.39 -1.54
N ASP A 245 27.72 20.21 -1.96
CA ASP A 245 27.84 20.75 -3.32
C ASP A 245 28.90 19.99 -4.10
N GLY A 246 28.71 19.85 -5.42
CA GLY A 246 29.60 19.13 -6.31
C GLY A 246 29.59 17.61 -6.10
N GLN A 247 30.73 17.01 -6.40
CA GLN A 247 30.93 15.57 -6.21
C GLN A 247 31.08 15.21 -4.72
N TYR A 248 30.42 14.13 -4.29
CA TYR A 248 30.59 13.60 -2.94
C TYR A 248 32.07 13.30 -2.66
N LYS A 249 32.57 13.82 -1.53
CA LYS A 249 33.87 13.49 -0.96
C LYS A 249 33.66 12.65 0.28
N TYR A 250 34.42 11.57 0.40
CA TYR A 250 34.28 10.63 1.50
C TYR A 250 34.26 11.33 2.87
N ASP A 251 33.20 11.03 3.63
CA ASP A 251 33.00 11.54 4.97
C ASP A 251 32.74 10.36 5.92
N LYS A 252 33.66 10.13 6.89
CA LYS A 252 33.53 9.04 7.85
C LYS A 252 32.26 9.12 8.68
N CYS A 253 31.75 10.31 8.96
CA CYS A 253 30.53 10.53 9.73
C CYS A 253 29.27 10.36 8.89
N TYR A 254 29.36 10.60 7.58
CA TYR A 254 28.24 10.57 6.63
C TYR A 254 28.62 9.74 5.38
N PRO A 255 28.83 8.42 5.53
CA PRO A 255 29.38 7.59 4.46
C PRO A 255 28.36 7.15 3.40
N LEU A 256 27.06 7.34 3.63
CA LEU A 256 26.02 7.09 2.66
C LEU A 256 25.56 8.39 2.05
N TYR A 257 25.18 8.38 0.76
CA TYR A 257 24.80 9.59 0.07
C TYR A 257 23.86 9.32 -1.11
N VAL A 258 23.19 10.38 -1.53
CA VAL A 258 22.46 10.50 -2.79
C VAL A 258 23.14 11.62 -3.56
N GLN A 259 23.51 11.35 -4.83
CA GLN A 259 24.19 12.26 -5.72
C GLN A 259 23.31 12.62 -6.91
N MET A 260 23.18 13.91 -7.17
CA MET A 260 22.64 14.41 -8.44
C MET A 260 23.76 14.68 -9.42
N LEU A 261 23.62 14.18 -10.64
CA LEU A 261 24.62 14.32 -11.71
C LEU A 261 23.94 14.44 -13.07
N SER A 262 24.65 15.01 -14.03
CA SER A 262 24.25 15.02 -15.45
C SER A 262 25.32 14.38 -16.29
N CYS A 263 24.93 13.56 -17.25
CA CYS A 263 25.86 12.89 -18.16
C CYS A 263 25.15 12.36 -19.40
N SER A 264 25.91 12.01 -20.43
CA SER A 264 25.52 11.08 -21.47
C SER A 264 26.11 9.70 -21.14
N PHE A 265 25.45 8.60 -21.55
CA PHE A 265 25.91 7.26 -21.23
C PHE A 265 25.44 6.21 -22.26
N LYS A 266 26.17 5.11 -22.29
CA LYS A 266 25.82 3.91 -23.06
C LYS A 266 26.18 2.68 -22.26
N ILE A 267 25.30 1.66 -22.29
CA ILE A 267 25.55 0.39 -21.61
C ILE A 267 26.77 -0.32 -22.21
N LYS A 268 27.58 -0.91 -21.33
CA LYS A 268 28.72 -1.74 -21.74
C LYS A 268 28.25 -3.10 -22.24
N ASP A 269 29.01 -3.69 -23.16
CA ASP A 269 28.69 -4.99 -23.71
C ASP A 269 28.53 -6.06 -22.62
N GLY A 270 27.47 -6.85 -22.70
CA GLY A 270 27.18 -7.93 -21.78
C GLY A 270 26.62 -7.49 -20.40
N MET A 271 26.44 -6.20 -20.17
CA MET A 271 25.84 -5.70 -18.93
C MET A 271 24.32 -5.56 -19.03
N LEU A 272 23.66 -5.55 -17.89
CA LEU A 272 22.21 -5.31 -17.80
C LEU A 272 21.93 -3.84 -17.49
N PRO A 273 20.87 -3.23 -18.06
CA PRO A 273 20.53 -1.85 -17.79
C PRO A 273 19.99 -1.67 -16.37
N THR A 274 20.46 -0.65 -15.66
CA THR A 274 20.11 -0.36 -14.27
C THR A 274 19.46 1.01 -14.09
N VAL A 275 19.52 1.88 -15.09
CA VAL A 275 19.00 3.24 -15.03
C VAL A 275 17.57 3.29 -15.53
N GLN A 276 16.70 3.84 -14.70
CA GLN A 276 15.30 4.16 -15.02
C GLN A 276 15.13 5.67 -15.10
N LEU A 277 14.60 6.17 -16.22
CA LEU A 277 14.23 7.58 -16.40
C LEU A 277 12.72 7.79 -16.32
N LYS A 278 12.06 7.13 -15.39
CA LYS A 278 10.62 7.32 -15.22
C LYS A 278 10.30 8.46 -14.28
N HIS A 279 9.31 9.24 -14.69
CA HIS A 279 8.77 10.34 -13.90
C HIS A 279 7.46 9.97 -13.17
N THR A 280 6.95 8.76 -13.36
CA THR A 280 5.74 8.22 -12.73
C THR A 280 6.02 6.88 -12.07
N LEU A 281 5.17 6.48 -11.12
CA LEU A 281 5.23 5.15 -10.50
C LEU A 281 4.48 4.07 -11.32
N GLY A 282 3.95 4.43 -12.49
CA GLY A 282 3.31 3.49 -13.41
C GLY A 282 4.33 2.65 -14.17
N TYR A 283 3.95 1.43 -14.55
CA TYR A 283 4.73 0.60 -15.47
C TYR A 283 4.81 1.28 -16.86
N MET A 284 6.00 1.32 -17.42
CA MET A 284 6.25 1.80 -18.78
C MET A 284 7.13 0.80 -19.51
N ASP A 285 6.78 0.52 -20.77
CA ASP A 285 7.67 -0.22 -21.67
C ASP A 285 8.97 0.56 -21.85
N ASN A 286 10.08 -0.14 -21.96
CA ASN A 286 11.41 0.44 -22.08
C ASN A 286 11.80 1.37 -20.91
N GLU A 287 11.39 1.01 -19.71
CA GLU A 287 11.69 1.74 -18.48
C GLU A 287 13.18 1.88 -18.21
N TYR A 288 13.98 0.89 -18.67
CA TYR A 288 15.44 0.88 -18.51
C TYR A 288 16.14 1.43 -19.73
N ILE A 289 17.04 2.38 -19.50
CA ILE A 289 17.76 3.09 -20.56
C ILE A 289 19.12 2.46 -20.78
N GLU A 290 19.35 1.98 -22.00
CA GLU A 290 20.63 1.43 -22.42
C GLU A 290 21.59 2.52 -22.95
N THR A 291 21.06 3.55 -23.60
CA THR A 291 21.85 4.67 -24.10
C THR A 291 21.03 5.96 -24.13
N THR A 292 21.70 7.07 -23.87
CA THR A 292 21.12 8.40 -24.04
C THR A 292 21.27 8.95 -25.47
N ASN A 293 21.97 8.23 -26.36
CA ASN A 293 22.29 8.66 -27.73
C ASN A 293 22.92 10.05 -27.75
N GLY A 294 23.85 10.32 -26.84
CA GLY A 294 24.56 11.60 -26.73
C GLY A 294 23.75 12.73 -26.08
N ARG A 295 22.52 12.49 -25.61
CA ARG A 295 21.77 13.49 -24.85
C ARG A 295 22.26 13.49 -23.41
N ILE A 296 22.34 14.67 -22.82
CA ILE A 296 22.65 14.81 -21.40
C ILE A 296 21.39 14.58 -20.57
N GLU A 297 21.43 13.60 -19.68
CA GLU A 297 20.34 13.28 -18.77
C GLU A 297 20.76 13.57 -17.33
N THR A 298 19.80 14.06 -16.53
CA THR A 298 20.03 14.32 -15.10
C THR A 298 19.53 13.15 -14.27
N LEU A 299 20.44 12.53 -13.52
CA LEU A 299 20.18 11.37 -12.66
C LEU A 299 20.33 11.78 -11.21
N CYS A 300 19.54 11.11 -10.35
CA CYS A 300 19.68 11.16 -8.89
C CYS A 300 19.85 9.73 -8.39
N LEU A 301 21.05 9.38 -7.94
CA LEU A 301 21.45 8.01 -7.62
C LEU A 301 21.91 7.90 -6.17
N THR A 302 21.57 6.80 -5.51
CA THR A 302 22.20 6.44 -4.23
C THR A 302 23.65 6.04 -4.46
N ASN A 303 24.47 6.04 -3.44
CA ASN A 303 25.86 5.59 -3.56
C ASN A 303 25.98 4.16 -4.12
N VAL A 304 25.02 3.28 -3.82
CA VAL A 304 24.96 1.91 -4.35
C VAL A 304 24.62 1.90 -5.84
N ASP A 305 23.60 2.68 -6.23
CA ASP A 305 23.20 2.79 -7.63
C ASP A 305 24.28 3.46 -8.47
N LEU A 306 24.98 4.44 -7.92
CA LEU A 306 26.07 5.14 -8.59
C LEU A 306 27.26 4.23 -8.89
N GLU A 307 27.65 3.39 -7.91
CA GLU A 307 28.69 2.37 -8.09
C GLU A 307 28.28 1.38 -9.21
N LEU A 308 27.05 0.90 -9.17
CA LEU A 308 26.52 -0.01 -10.16
C LEU A 308 26.43 0.66 -11.55
N PHE A 309 26.05 1.93 -11.61
CA PHE A 309 25.99 2.72 -12.84
C PHE A 309 27.34 2.78 -13.53
N PHE A 310 28.40 3.20 -12.85
CA PHE A 310 29.75 3.27 -13.46
C PHE A 310 30.32 1.89 -13.81
N LYS A 311 29.87 0.84 -13.14
CA LYS A 311 30.24 -0.53 -13.49
C LYS A 311 29.59 -0.97 -14.81
N HIS A 312 28.34 -0.60 -15.07
CA HIS A 312 27.53 -1.09 -16.17
C HIS A 312 27.53 -0.20 -17.40
N TYR A 313 27.87 1.08 -17.27
CA TYR A 313 27.82 2.05 -18.37
C TYR A 313 29.17 2.72 -18.61
N ASP A 314 29.41 3.04 -19.88
CA ASP A 314 30.38 4.05 -20.29
C ASP A 314 29.70 5.40 -20.18
N VAL A 315 30.38 6.36 -19.54
CA VAL A 315 29.80 7.65 -19.18
C VAL A 315 30.65 8.79 -19.75
N ASP A 316 30.00 9.69 -20.49
CA ASP A 316 30.62 10.87 -21.08
C ASP A 316 29.90 12.14 -20.56
N ASP A 317 30.52 13.30 -20.75
CA ASP A 317 29.99 14.62 -20.35
C ASP A 317 29.51 14.69 -18.88
N LEU A 318 30.27 14.06 -17.99
CA LEU A 318 29.90 13.90 -16.60
C LEU A 318 30.06 15.20 -15.81
N TYR A 319 28.97 15.65 -15.18
CA TYR A 319 28.95 16.78 -14.26
C TYR A 319 28.22 16.41 -12.97
N PHE A 320 28.89 16.60 -11.83
CA PHE A 320 28.29 16.42 -10.51
C PHE A 320 27.69 17.72 -9.99
N HIS A 321 26.38 17.74 -9.67
CA HIS A 321 25.69 18.91 -9.17
C HIS A 321 25.83 19.04 -7.66
N ASP A 322 25.04 18.28 -6.92
CA ASP A 322 24.93 18.32 -5.47
C ASP A 322 24.36 17.01 -4.92
N GLY A 323 24.09 16.97 -3.63
CA GLY A 323 23.43 15.82 -3.03
C GLY A 323 23.22 15.96 -1.53
N PHE A 324 22.76 14.85 -0.94
CA PHE A 324 22.62 14.71 0.49
C PHE A 324 23.41 13.51 0.99
N LYS A 325 24.09 13.66 2.12
CA LYS A 325 24.84 12.61 2.80
C LYS A 325 24.22 12.28 4.14
N PHE A 326 24.34 11.02 4.55
CA PHE A 326 23.66 10.45 5.69
C PHE A 326 24.64 9.74 6.64
N LYS A 327 24.30 9.77 7.92
CA LYS A 327 24.85 8.82 8.88
C LYS A 327 24.38 7.42 8.55
N ARG A 328 25.11 6.42 8.97
CA ARG A 328 24.72 5.01 8.78
C ARG A 328 24.55 4.29 10.11
N ILE A 329 23.61 3.37 10.13
CA ILE A 329 23.36 2.48 11.26
C ILE A 329 23.09 1.07 10.76
N LYS A 330 23.44 0.07 11.54
CA LYS A 330 23.12 -1.33 11.28
C LYS A 330 22.26 -1.87 12.41
N GLY A 331 21.36 -2.79 12.09
CA GLY A 331 20.56 -3.50 13.09
C GLY A 331 19.33 -2.75 13.59
N LEU A 332 18.98 -1.61 13.01
CA LEU A 332 17.82 -0.80 13.43
C LEU A 332 16.49 -1.57 13.33
N PHE A 333 16.40 -2.50 12.39
CA PHE A 333 15.21 -3.33 12.16
C PHE A 333 15.28 -4.73 12.81
N ASN A 334 16.38 -5.10 13.47
CA ASN A 334 16.61 -6.48 13.92
C ASN A 334 15.47 -7.00 14.82
N ALA A 335 15.10 -6.25 15.85
CA ALA A 335 14.05 -6.67 16.77
C ALA A 335 12.72 -6.97 16.06
N TYR A 336 12.35 -6.15 15.07
CA TYR A 336 11.15 -6.35 14.27
C TYR A 336 11.27 -7.54 13.31
N ILE A 337 12.36 -7.58 12.54
CA ILE A 337 12.56 -8.63 11.51
C ILE A 337 12.73 -10.00 12.17
N ASP A 338 13.52 -10.10 13.24
CA ASP A 338 13.78 -11.37 13.93
C ASP A 338 12.48 -11.90 14.57
N HIS A 339 11.66 -11.04 15.17
CA HIS A 339 10.35 -11.43 15.71
C HIS A 339 9.44 -12.03 14.64
N TRP A 340 9.17 -11.30 13.55
CA TRP A 340 8.25 -11.78 12.51
C TRP A 340 8.81 -12.94 11.69
N MET A 341 10.14 -13.04 11.56
CA MET A 341 10.77 -14.18 10.92
C MET A 341 10.61 -15.45 11.80
N GLN A 342 10.80 -15.31 13.12
CA GLN A 342 10.59 -16.41 14.06
C GLN A 342 9.12 -16.86 14.06
N GLU A 343 8.18 -15.92 14.13
CA GLU A 343 6.74 -16.21 14.02
C GLU A 343 6.39 -16.96 12.73
N LYS A 344 6.99 -16.58 11.60
CA LYS A 344 6.79 -17.26 10.31
C LYS A 344 7.31 -18.70 10.32
N ILE A 345 8.47 -18.92 10.94
CA ILE A 345 9.11 -20.26 11.05
C ILE A 345 8.30 -21.15 11.98
N ASP A 346 7.93 -20.67 13.16
CA ASP A 346 7.22 -21.45 14.17
C ASP A 346 5.80 -21.80 13.69
N ALA A 347 5.09 -20.83 13.10
CA ALA A 347 3.80 -21.09 12.47
C ALA A 347 3.89 -22.13 11.32
N GLY A 348 5.02 -22.17 10.61
CA GLY A 348 5.29 -23.20 9.60
C GLY A 348 5.42 -24.60 10.19
N LYS A 349 6.14 -24.72 11.31
CA LYS A 349 6.31 -26.00 12.05
C LYS A 349 4.99 -26.47 12.68
N GLU A 350 4.21 -25.55 13.23
CA GLU A 350 2.90 -25.82 13.82
C GLU A 350 1.80 -26.11 12.77
N GLY A 351 2.10 -25.91 11.49
CA GLY A 351 1.11 -25.99 10.41
C GLY A 351 0.03 -24.91 10.51
N ASN A 352 0.29 -23.79 11.22
CA ASN A 352 -0.62 -22.68 11.36
C ASN A 352 -0.50 -21.71 10.17
N GLY A 353 -1.31 -21.94 9.13
CA GLY A 353 -1.29 -21.17 7.89
C GLY A 353 -1.61 -19.69 8.10
N ALA A 354 -2.60 -19.37 8.95
CA ALA A 354 -3.00 -18.00 9.26
C ALA A 354 -1.84 -17.19 9.84
N LYS A 355 -1.23 -17.70 10.91
CA LYS A 355 -0.12 -17.04 11.60
C LYS A 355 1.09 -16.86 10.67
N ARG A 356 1.41 -17.90 9.87
CA ARG A 356 2.49 -17.84 8.89
C ARG A 356 2.26 -16.77 7.82
N GLN A 357 1.02 -16.65 7.33
CA GLN A 357 0.67 -15.67 6.30
C GLN A 357 0.70 -14.24 6.85
N ILE A 358 0.21 -14.04 8.06
CA ILE A 358 0.29 -12.74 8.76
C ILE A 358 1.76 -12.32 8.92
N ALA A 359 2.61 -13.19 9.42
CA ALA A 359 4.04 -12.92 9.59
C ALA A 359 4.71 -12.55 8.25
N LYS A 360 4.35 -13.24 7.15
CA LYS A 360 4.83 -12.90 5.79
C LYS A 360 4.38 -11.50 5.35
N LEU A 361 3.11 -11.16 5.61
CA LEU A 361 2.58 -9.82 5.29
C LEU A 361 3.28 -8.73 6.09
N MET A 362 3.48 -8.93 7.38
CA MET A 362 4.18 -7.96 8.24
C MET A 362 5.61 -7.71 7.75
N LEU A 363 6.35 -8.76 7.45
CA LEU A 363 7.72 -8.66 6.92
C LEU A 363 7.79 -7.87 5.59
N ASN A 364 6.87 -8.14 4.67
CA ASN A 364 6.91 -7.58 3.32
C ASN A 364 6.26 -6.20 3.20
N SER A 365 5.51 -5.74 4.21
CA SER A 365 4.75 -4.49 4.10
C SER A 365 5.42 -3.29 4.76
N LEU A 366 6.44 -3.50 5.60
CA LEU A 366 7.07 -2.43 6.36
C LEU A 366 7.87 -1.48 5.47
N TYR A 367 8.72 -2.00 4.59
CA TYR A 367 9.63 -1.16 3.79
C TYR A 367 8.86 -0.16 2.91
N GLY A 368 7.72 -0.54 2.35
CA GLY A 368 6.90 0.34 1.52
C GLY A 368 6.37 1.58 2.26
N LYS A 369 6.27 1.51 3.60
CA LYS A 369 5.86 2.67 4.40
C LYS A 369 6.91 3.77 4.45
N PHE A 370 8.17 3.43 4.34
CA PHE A 370 9.26 4.40 4.31
C PHE A 370 9.37 5.12 2.97
N GLY A 371 8.90 4.52 1.87
CA GLY A 371 8.85 5.13 0.55
C GLY A 371 7.62 6.00 0.26
N MET A 372 6.66 6.08 1.18
CA MET A 372 5.44 6.86 0.94
C MET A 372 5.71 8.38 0.89
N GLY A 373 5.14 9.04 -0.12
CA GLY A 373 5.23 10.50 -0.29
C GLY A 373 4.44 11.27 0.78
N GLY A 374 4.82 12.53 0.97
CA GLY A 374 4.15 13.45 1.90
C GLY A 374 2.92 14.17 1.33
N SER A 375 2.65 14.04 0.05
CA SER A 375 1.41 14.52 -0.55
C SER A 375 0.45 13.36 -0.78
N VAL A 376 -0.82 13.58 -0.46
CA VAL A 376 -1.90 12.65 -0.77
C VAL A 376 -2.64 13.19 -1.97
N ARG A 377 -2.58 12.45 -3.07
CA ARG A 377 -3.45 12.65 -4.22
C ARG A 377 -4.63 11.71 -4.10
N GLY A 378 -5.82 12.22 -4.28
CA GLY A 378 -7.02 11.43 -4.16
C GLY A 378 -8.11 11.87 -5.10
N LYS A 379 -9.21 11.14 -5.04
CA LYS A 379 -10.43 11.41 -5.82
C LYS A 379 -11.62 11.50 -4.89
N TYR A 380 -12.60 12.30 -5.29
CA TYR A 380 -13.91 12.31 -4.66
C TYR A 380 -15.03 12.24 -5.70
N PRO A 381 -16.13 11.53 -5.40
CA PRO A 381 -17.23 11.32 -6.33
C PRO A 381 -18.16 12.52 -6.38
N THR A 382 -18.73 12.80 -7.56
CA THR A 382 -19.81 13.75 -7.78
C THR A 382 -20.85 13.12 -8.70
N LEU A 383 -22.16 13.31 -8.41
CA LEU A 383 -23.24 12.84 -9.26
C LEU A 383 -23.48 13.85 -10.40
N LEU A 384 -23.55 13.36 -11.62
CA LEU A 384 -23.90 14.15 -12.79
C LEU A 384 -25.42 14.13 -13.02
N PRO A 385 -25.97 15.07 -13.82
CA PRO A 385 -27.42 15.14 -14.12
C PRO A 385 -27.97 13.88 -14.82
N ASP A 386 -27.13 13.14 -15.52
CA ASP A 386 -27.47 11.87 -16.19
C ASP A 386 -27.47 10.66 -15.24
N GLY A 387 -27.22 10.87 -13.94
CA GLY A 387 -27.12 9.82 -12.93
C GLY A 387 -25.78 9.10 -12.87
N SER A 388 -24.79 9.45 -13.70
CA SER A 388 -23.45 8.87 -13.63
C SER A 388 -22.59 9.51 -12.54
N ILE A 389 -21.58 8.78 -12.05
CA ILE A 389 -20.62 9.29 -11.07
C ILE A 389 -19.37 9.74 -11.79
N LYS A 390 -18.97 11.00 -11.57
CA LYS A 390 -17.70 11.55 -12.02
C LYS A 390 -16.76 11.74 -10.83
N TYR A 391 -15.50 11.37 -11.01
CA TYR A 391 -14.46 11.56 -10.01
C TYR A 391 -13.64 12.83 -10.29
N LYS A 392 -13.53 13.70 -9.30
CA LYS A 392 -12.64 14.87 -9.32
C LYS A 392 -11.39 14.55 -8.52
N CYS A 393 -10.22 14.94 -9.04
CA CYS A 393 -8.95 14.76 -8.35
C CYS A 393 -8.67 15.93 -7.41
N TYR A 394 -8.00 15.65 -6.30
CA TYR A 394 -7.44 16.64 -5.38
C TYR A 394 -6.02 16.26 -4.97
N GLU A 395 -5.25 17.25 -4.56
CA GLU A 395 -3.94 17.05 -3.94
C GLU A 395 -3.91 17.75 -2.59
N ARG A 396 -3.53 17.02 -1.55
CA ARG A 396 -3.39 17.54 -0.19
C ARG A 396 -2.00 17.23 0.33
N LYS A 397 -1.29 18.23 0.85
CA LYS A 397 -0.05 18.02 1.59
C LYS A 397 -0.38 17.68 3.04
N GLU A 398 0.00 16.49 3.49
CA GLU A 398 -0.09 16.14 4.90
C GLU A 398 1.07 16.77 5.67
N ARG A 399 0.74 17.53 6.74
CA ARG A 399 1.73 18.30 7.50
C ARG A 399 2.67 17.44 8.36
N ASP A 400 2.34 16.17 8.62
CA ASP A 400 3.01 15.33 9.61
C ASP A 400 3.43 13.96 9.07
N THR A 401 3.74 13.84 7.79
CA THR A 401 4.28 12.59 7.26
C THR A 401 5.71 12.40 7.75
N ILE A 402 5.96 11.25 8.36
CA ILE A 402 7.28 10.83 8.79
C ILE A 402 7.98 10.28 7.56
N TYR A 403 9.05 10.93 7.14
CA TYR A 403 9.87 10.49 6.02
C TYR A 403 11.02 9.67 6.53
N CYS A 404 11.26 8.58 5.84
CA CYS A 404 12.48 7.82 6.00
C CYS A 404 13.29 7.93 4.70
N PRO A 405 14.56 8.28 4.80
CA PRO A 405 15.44 8.25 3.63
C PRO A 405 15.66 6.84 3.10
#